data_5980817285beaba9760319c6a5ba1308
#
_entry.id   5980817285beaba9760319c6a5ba1308
#
_cell.length_a   1.000
_cell.length_b   1.000
_cell.length_c   1.000
_cell.angle_alpha   90.00
_cell.angle_beta   90.00
_cell.angle_gamma   90.00
#
_symmetry.space_group_name_H-M   'P 1'
#
loop_
_entity.id
_entity.type
_entity.pdbx_description
1 polymer ?
#
loop_
_entity_poly.entity_id
_entity_poly.type
_entity_poly.pdbx_seq_one_letter_code
_entity_poly.pdbx_strand_id
1 'polypeptide(L)'
;MSIVRITTVTLISQEVADASALSYAANAISDFPSAEQLIGIQSDGNKLIAVSLYESQEAMDKADAARDKRMANPDIISMESVVGTVRLNHTN
;
A
#
# COMPACT_ATOMS: atom_id res chain seq x y z
N MET A 1 -19.34 -4.42 3.63
CA MET A 1 -18.68 -3.50 2.68
C MET A 1 -17.18 -3.57 2.86
N SER A 2 -16.46 -3.44 1.77
CA SER A 2 -15.00 -3.47 1.85
C SER A 2 -14.44 -2.24 2.55
N ILE A 3 -13.29 -2.42 3.18
CA ILE A 3 -12.52 -1.36 3.82
C ILE A 3 -11.28 -1.10 2.96
N VAL A 4 -10.93 0.15 2.78
CA VAL A 4 -9.74 0.54 2.02
C VAL A 4 -8.73 1.22 2.94
N ARG A 5 -7.45 0.92 2.72
CA ARG A 5 -6.34 1.67 3.31
C ARG A 5 -5.52 2.26 2.17
N ILE A 6 -5.33 3.57 2.21
CA ILE A 6 -4.52 4.30 1.24
C ILE A 6 -3.31 4.83 1.99
N THR A 7 -2.12 4.39 1.60
CA THR A 7 -0.87 4.80 2.23
C THR A 7 -0.02 5.53 1.21
N THR A 8 0.38 6.76 1.53
CA THR A 8 1.30 7.55 0.72
C THR A 8 2.63 7.62 1.43
N VAL A 9 3.68 7.20 0.73
CA VAL A 9 5.06 7.18 1.24
C VAL A 9 5.91 8.10 0.39
N THR A 10 6.66 9.01 1.02
CA THR A 10 7.65 9.83 0.35
C THR A 10 9.04 9.27 0.67
N LEU A 11 9.82 9.00 -0.37
CA LEU A 11 11.15 8.41 -0.26
C LEU A 11 12.24 9.44 -0.52
N ILE A 12 13.47 9.13 -0.12
CA ILE A 12 14.59 10.09 -0.19
C ILE A 12 14.97 10.47 -1.63
N SER A 13 14.62 9.63 -2.61
CA SER A 13 14.93 9.91 -4.03
C SER A 13 14.01 9.13 -4.95
N GLN A 14 13.97 9.52 -6.23
CA GLN A 14 13.26 8.78 -7.26
C GLN A 14 13.86 7.39 -7.47
N GLU A 15 15.19 7.28 -7.41
CA GLU A 15 15.87 5.99 -7.59
C GLU A 15 15.42 4.98 -6.52
N VAL A 16 15.34 5.42 -5.27
CA VAL A 16 14.85 4.57 -4.18
C VAL A 16 13.38 4.23 -4.38
N ALA A 17 12.57 5.19 -4.83
CA ALA A 17 11.16 4.95 -5.12
C ALA A 17 10.97 3.94 -6.24
N ASP A 18 11.77 4.03 -7.31
CA ASP A 18 11.73 3.08 -8.42
C ASP A 18 12.03 1.65 -7.94
N ALA A 19 13.06 1.48 -7.12
CA ALA A 19 13.43 0.19 -6.56
C ALA A 19 12.34 -0.37 -5.64
N SER A 20 11.76 0.50 -4.81
CA SER A 20 10.67 0.13 -3.89
C SER A 20 9.41 -0.27 -4.64
N ALA A 21 9.09 0.43 -5.74
CA ALA A 21 7.95 0.10 -6.59
C ALA A 21 8.10 -1.28 -7.23
N LEU A 22 9.30 -1.60 -7.72
CA LEU A 22 9.58 -2.92 -8.30
C LEU A 22 9.45 -4.02 -7.25
N SER A 23 9.98 -3.79 -6.04
CA SER A 23 9.87 -4.74 -4.93
C SER A 23 8.42 -4.96 -4.52
N TYR A 24 7.63 -3.89 -4.43
CA TYR A 24 6.21 -3.97 -4.10
C TYR A 24 5.46 -4.78 -5.16
N ALA A 25 5.66 -4.47 -6.45
CA ALA A 25 5.01 -5.18 -7.54
C ALA A 25 5.33 -6.68 -7.55
N ALA A 26 6.57 -7.04 -7.18
CA ALA A 26 7.00 -8.43 -7.16
C ALA A 26 6.46 -9.20 -5.95
N ASN A 27 6.24 -8.56 -4.81
CA ASN A 27 6.01 -9.25 -3.54
C ASN A 27 4.65 -8.98 -2.89
N ALA A 28 3.92 -7.92 -3.29
CA ALA A 28 2.71 -7.52 -2.59
C ALA A 28 1.64 -8.61 -2.55
N ILE A 29 1.46 -9.35 -3.62
CA ILE A 29 0.46 -10.42 -3.69
C ILE A 29 0.75 -11.48 -2.62
N SER A 30 2.02 -11.85 -2.44
CA SER A 30 2.43 -12.82 -1.43
C SER A 30 2.40 -12.24 -0.02
N ASP A 31 2.77 -10.96 0.13
CA ASP A 31 2.86 -10.30 1.43
C ASP A 31 1.46 -9.95 2.01
N PHE A 32 0.49 -9.70 1.13
CA PHE A 32 -0.85 -9.28 1.53
C PHE A 32 -1.94 -10.21 1.00
N PRO A 33 -1.91 -11.50 1.36
CA PRO A 33 -2.86 -12.47 0.82
C PRO A 33 -4.31 -12.22 1.26
N SER A 34 -4.52 -11.46 2.32
CA SER A 34 -5.87 -11.12 2.81
C SER A 34 -6.51 -9.95 2.05
N ALA A 35 -5.76 -9.26 1.20
CA ALA A 35 -6.30 -8.15 0.42
C ALA A 35 -7.14 -8.64 -0.75
N GLU A 36 -8.29 -8.02 -0.96
CA GLU A 36 -9.13 -8.27 -2.13
C GLU A 36 -8.53 -7.66 -3.40
N GLN A 37 -7.89 -6.50 -3.25
CA GLN A 37 -7.30 -5.77 -4.37
C GLN A 37 -6.13 -4.94 -3.88
N LEU A 38 -5.07 -4.89 -4.68
CA LEU A 38 -3.88 -4.10 -4.42
C LEU A 38 -3.59 -3.25 -5.65
N ILE A 39 -3.41 -1.93 -5.45
CA ILE A 39 -3.03 -1.01 -6.50
C ILE A 39 -1.82 -0.23 -6.01
N GLY A 40 -0.75 -0.23 -6.80
CA GLY A 40 0.45 0.57 -6.51
C GLY A 40 0.58 1.70 -7.52
N ILE A 41 0.87 2.90 -7.05
CA ILE A 41 1.00 4.10 -7.87
C ILE A 41 2.31 4.79 -7.51
N GLN A 42 3.03 5.28 -8.51
CA GLN A 42 4.18 6.16 -8.31
C GLN A 42 3.81 7.56 -8.79
N SER A 43 4.04 8.57 -7.94
CA SER A 43 3.67 9.95 -8.22
C SER A 43 4.83 10.87 -7.85
N ASP A 44 5.00 11.97 -8.58
CA ASP A 44 6.05 12.98 -8.34
C ASP A 44 7.48 12.42 -8.28
N GLY A 45 7.71 11.25 -8.87
CA GLY A 45 9.01 10.59 -8.91
C GLY A 45 9.38 9.86 -7.63
N ASN A 46 9.20 10.48 -6.47
CA ASN A 46 9.64 9.92 -5.18
C ASN A 46 8.51 9.55 -4.22
N LYS A 47 7.26 9.56 -4.69
CA LYS A 47 6.12 9.16 -3.88
C LYS A 47 5.53 7.84 -4.38
N LEU A 48 5.20 6.96 -3.44
CA LEU A 48 4.49 5.73 -3.71
C LEU A 48 3.17 5.75 -2.96
N ILE A 49 2.10 5.38 -3.66
CA ILE A 49 0.76 5.30 -3.08
C ILE A 49 0.30 3.86 -3.22
N ALA A 50 -0.03 3.24 -2.09
CA ALA A 50 -0.59 1.89 -2.07
C ALA A 50 -2.06 1.97 -1.70
N VAL A 51 -2.92 1.40 -2.53
CA VAL A 51 -4.35 1.27 -2.28
C VAL A 51 -4.64 -0.20 -2.05
N SER A 52 -5.12 -0.53 -0.85
CA SER A 52 -5.40 -1.92 -0.47
C SER A 52 -6.84 -2.05 -0.01
N LEU A 53 -7.58 -2.95 -0.63
CA LEU A 53 -8.97 -3.23 -0.28
C LEU A 53 -9.06 -4.54 0.48
N TYR A 54 -9.84 -4.56 1.55
CA TYR A 54 -10.06 -5.73 2.41
C TYR A 54 -11.54 -5.95 2.62
N GLU A 55 -11.94 -7.20 2.72
CA GLU A 55 -13.33 -7.58 2.96
C GLU A 55 -13.85 -7.06 4.31
N SER A 56 -12.95 -6.95 5.31
CA SER A 56 -13.31 -6.57 6.68
C SER A 56 -12.12 -5.97 7.41
N GLN A 57 -12.36 -5.38 8.58
CA GLN A 57 -11.31 -4.91 9.47
C GLN A 57 -10.38 -6.05 9.88
N GLU A 58 -10.94 -7.24 10.14
CA GLU A 58 -10.14 -8.42 10.50
C GLU A 58 -9.16 -8.80 9.38
N ALA A 59 -9.61 -8.77 8.12
CA ALA A 59 -8.74 -9.05 6.98
C ALA A 59 -7.63 -8.01 6.85
N MET A 60 -7.93 -6.73 7.11
CA MET A 60 -6.91 -5.66 7.11
C MET A 60 -5.91 -5.86 8.25
N ASP A 61 -6.38 -6.24 9.44
CA ASP A 61 -5.50 -6.47 10.59
C ASP A 61 -4.49 -7.59 10.32
N LYS A 62 -4.88 -8.59 9.55
CA LYS A 62 -3.97 -9.68 9.15
C LYS A 62 -2.81 -9.19 8.28
N ALA A 63 -2.97 -8.07 7.62
CA ALA A 63 -1.94 -7.49 6.76
C ALA A 63 -0.96 -6.59 7.53
N ASP A 64 -1.25 -6.25 8.78
CA ASP A 64 -0.49 -5.25 9.54
C ASP A 64 0.97 -5.63 9.75
N ALA A 65 1.27 -6.90 10.04
CA ALA A 65 2.66 -7.34 10.25
C ALA A 65 3.51 -7.13 8.99
N ALA A 66 3.01 -7.51 7.82
CA ALA A 66 3.72 -7.33 6.56
C ALA A 66 3.84 -5.85 6.21
N ARG A 67 2.79 -5.06 6.47
CA ARG A 67 2.80 -3.62 6.25
C ARG A 67 3.84 -2.93 7.12
N ASP A 68 3.88 -3.25 8.41
CA ASP A 68 4.82 -2.66 9.36
C ASP A 68 6.26 -2.97 8.96
N LYS A 69 6.51 -4.18 8.48
CA LYS A 69 7.83 -4.57 7.99
C LYS A 69 8.27 -3.72 6.79
N ARG A 70 7.37 -3.43 5.86
CA ARG A 70 7.66 -2.57 4.72
C ARG A 70 7.85 -1.12 5.12
N MET A 71 7.05 -0.65 6.07
CA MET A 71 7.11 0.74 6.55
C MET A 71 8.32 1.02 7.44
N ALA A 72 9.03 0.00 7.90
CA ALA A 72 10.26 0.13 8.68
C ALA A 72 11.48 0.49 7.83
N ASN A 73 11.29 0.96 6.61
CA ASN A 73 12.36 1.34 5.68
C ASN A 73 12.95 2.71 6.07
N PRO A 74 14.28 2.79 6.34
CA PRO A 74 14.92 4.05 6.74
C PRO A 74 14.94 5.11 5.62
N ASP A 75 14.68 4.73 4.37
CA ASP A 75 14.63 5.65 3.24
C ASP A 75 13.30 6.39 3.12
N ILE A 76 12.34 6.10 4.01
CA ILE A 76 11.06 6.80 4.06
C ILE A 76 11.23 8.12 4.80
N ILE A 77 10.94 9.25 4.12
CA ILE A 77 10.97 10.58 4.70
C ILE A 77 9.67 10.85 5.46
N SER A 78 8.54 10.48 4.86
CA SER A 78 7.23 10.69 5.47
C SER A 78 6.24 9.64 4.99
N MET A 79 5.21 9.42 5.79
CA MET A 79 4.15 8.47 5.50
C MET A 79 2.83 9.02 5.99
N GLU A 80 1.80 8.91 5.16
CA GLU A 80 0.43 9.25 5.51
C GLU A 80 -0.46 8.06 5.18
N SER A 81 -1.45 7.82 6.02
CA SER A 81 -2.37 6.70 5.83
C SER A 81 -3.80 7.13 6.12
N VAL A 82 -4.71 6.71 5.26
CA VAL A 82 -6.14 6.94 5.39
C VAL A 82 -6.85 5.60 5.32
N VAL A 83 -7.78 5.37 6.23
CA VAL A 83 -8.63 4.17 6.22
C VAL A 83 -10.08 4.61 6.09
N GLY A 84 -10.82 3.96 5.22
CA GLY A 84 -12.22 4.28 5.00
C GLY A 84 -13.02 3.09 4.51
N THR A 85 -14.33 3.30 4.39
CA THR A 85 -15.25 2.30 3.86
C THR A 85 -15.44 2.55 2.37
N VAL A 86 -15.33 1.50 1.56
CA VAL A 86 -15.54 1.60 0.12
C VAL A 86 -17.02 1.79 -0.17
N ARG A 87 -17.37 2.86 -0.85
CA ARG A 87 -18.75 3.21 -1.17
C ARG A 87 -19.11 2.90 -2.63
N LEU A 88 -18.11 2.79 -3.50
CA LEU A 88 -18.27 2.40 -4.89
C LEU A 88 -17.02 1.67 -5.35
N ASN A 89 -17.21 0.48 -5.89
CA ASN A 89 -16.15 -0.30 -6.52
C ASN A 89 -16.77 -0.96 -7.76
N HIS A 90 -16.53 -0.37 -8.92
CA HIS A 90 -17.10 -0.81 -10.18
C HIS A 90 -16.01 -1.01 -11.22
N THR A 91 -16.08 -2.10 -11.96
CA THR A 91 -15.18 -2.40 -13.08
C THR A 91 -16.00 -2.34 -14.37
N ASN A 92 -15.58 -1.48 -15.28
CA ASN A 92 -16.21 -1.36 -16.60
C ASN A 92 -15.80 -2.50 -17.53
#